data_a36db86dc59493de71d75de1535bd252
#
_entry.id   a36db86dc59493de71d75de1535bd252
#
_cell.length_a   1.000
_cell.length_b   1.000
_cell.length_c   1.000
_cell.angle_alpha   90.00
_cell.angle_beta   90.00
_cell.angle_gamma   90.00
#
_symmetry.space_group_name_H-M   'P 1'
#
loop_
_entity.id
_entity.type
_entity.pdbx_description
1 polymer ?
#
loop_
_entity_poly.entity_id
_entity_poly.type
_entity_poly.pdbx_seq_one_letter_code
_entity_poly.pdbx_strand_id
1 'polypeptide(L)'
;TGFRRSIDELKIEDFLEVYNTNVFGLSLFTKEIVPFMKNQKSGTIINIGSTASLKGYATGSIYSSSKFAVRCLSQCWQAELRPFNIRVCQVNPSEVTTAFANPERVERDEVHNKLTPKEISHAIISAIEMDNRGFINELNVWATNPFN
;
A
#
# COMPACT_ATOMS: atom_id res chain seq x y z
N THR A 1 -6.95 -2.49 -6.39
CA THR A 1 -8.21 -3.25 -6.43
C THR A 1 -8.27 -4.29 -5.30
N GLY A 2 -9.45 -4.81 -5.00
CA GLY A 2 -9.64 -5.87 -3.99
C GLY A 2 -11.12 -6.13 -3.72
N PHE A 3 -11.43 -7.36 -3.41
CA PHE A 3 -12.77 -7.80 -3.00
C PHE A 3 -12.66 -8.95 -2.01
N ARG A 4 -13.78 -9.36 -1.46
CA ARG A 4 -13.90 -10.44 -0.48
C ARG A 4 -14.53 -11.68 -1.12
N ARG A 5 -14.00 -12.86 -0.74
CA ARG A 5 -14.48 -14.16 -1.21
C ARG A 5 -14.24 -15.22 -0.12
N SER A 6 -15.20 -16.08 0.16
CA SER A 6 -15.00 -17.22 1.04
C SER A 6 -14.01 -18.22 0.40
N ILE A 7 -13.35 -19.03 1.22
CA ILE A 7 -12.29 -19.93 0.74
C ILE A 7 -12.81 -20.99 -0.24
N ASP A 8 -14.02 -21.46 -0.06
CA ASP A 8 -14.70 -22.45 -0.90
C ASP A 8 -15.21 -21.88 -2.24
N GLU A 9 -15.26 -20.55 -2.36
CA GLU A 9 -15.67 -19.83 -3.58
C GLU A 9 -14.50 -19.21 -4.35
N LEU A 10 -13.27 -19.40 -3.89
CA LEU A 10 -12.08 -18.80 -4.52
C LEU A 10 -11.90 -19.30 -5.96
N LYS A 11 -11.59 -18.37 -6.86
CA LYS A 11 -11.26 -18.64 -8.25
C LYS A 11 -9.90 -18.07 -8.58
N ILE A 12 -9.18 -18.73 -9.49
CA ILE A 12 -7.87 -18.26 -9.93
C ILE A 12 -7.97 -16.89 -10.63
N GLU A 13 -9.05 -16.64 -11.34
CA GLU A 13 -9.32 -15.38 -12.04
C GLU A 13 -9.38 -14.20 -11.07
N ASP A 14 -9.98 -14.41 -9.90
CA ASP A 14 -10.04 -13.40 -8.82
C ASP A 14 -8.63 -13.03 -8.30
N PHE A 15 -7.75 -14.04 -8.15
CA PHE A 15 -6.35 -13.80 -7.82
C PHE A 15 -5.62 -13.05 -8.92
N LEU A 16 -5.77 -13.47 -10.17
CA LEU A 16 -5.12 -12.83 -11.31
C LEU A 16 -5.51 -11.36 -11.43
N GLU A 17 -6.80 -11.04 -11.29
CA GLU A 17 -7.28 -9.65 -11.33
C GLU A 17 -6.57 -8.77 -10.29
N VAL A 18 -6.56 -9.22 -9.02
CA VAL A 18 -6.01 -8.44 -7.93
C VAL A 18 -4.47 -8.40 -8.00
N TYR A 19 -3.82 -9.52 -8.29
CA TYR A 19 -2.36 -9.59 -8.35
C TYR A 19 -1.79 -8.86 -9.56
N ASN A 20 -2.45 -8.90 -10.71
CA ASN A 20 -2.03 -8.14 -11.89
C ASN A 20 -1.94 -6.64 -11.58
N THR A 21 -2.89 -6.10 -10.82
CA THR A 21 -2.88 -4.69 -10.45
C THR A 21 -1.96 -4.42 -9.26
N ASN A 22 -2.19 -5.11 -8.14
CA ASN A 22 -1.57 -4.75 -6.85
C ASN A 22 -0.10 -5.17 -6.76
N VAL A 23 0.30 -6.23 -7.44
CA VAL A 23 1.63 -6.85 -7.30
C VAL A 23 2.45 -6.69 -8.58
N PHE A 24 1.96 -7.23 -9.68
CA PHE A 24 2.73 -7.25 -10.93
C PHE A 24 2.82 -5.86 -11.56
N GLY A 25 1.71 -5.13 -11.64
CA GLY A 25 1.68 -3.77 -12.16
C GLY A 25 2.58 -2.84 -11.34
N LEU A 26 2.50 -2.90 -10.00
CA LEU A 26 3.40 -2.16 -9.11
C LEU A 26 4.87 -2.50 -9.37
N SER A 27 5.19 -3.80 -9.49
CA SER A 27 6.56 -4.27 -9.69
C SER A 27 7.13 -3.82 -11.02
N LEU A 28 6.36 -3.95 -12.10
CA LEU A 28 6.76 -3.53 -13.44
C LEU A 28 6.95 -2.02 -13.52
N PHE A 29 6.04 -1.24 -12.94
CA PHE A 29 6.19 0.21 -12.88
C PHE A 29 7.46 0.62 -12.09
N THR A 30 7.70 0.01 -10.94
CA THR A 30 8.90 0.27 -10.13
C THR A 30 10.17 -0.09 -10.89
N LYS A 31 10.18 -1.22 -11.59
CA LYS A 31 11.29 -1.65 -12.45
C LYS A 31 11.68 -0.57 -13.46
N GLU A 32 10.72 0.08 -14.10
CA GLU A 32 10.99 1.10 -15.12
C GLU A 32 11.51 2.42 -14.53
N ILE A 33 11.14 2.77 -13.30
CA ILE A 33 11.55 4.03 -12.64
C ILE A 33 12.91 3.90 -11.96
N VAL A 34 13.23 2.74 -11.39
CA VAL A 34 14.44 2.52 -10.59
C VAL A 34 15.75 2.90 -11.31
N PRO A 35 15.96 2.62 -12.61
CA PRO A 35 17.19 3.05 -13.31
C PRO A 35 17.43 4.55 -13.26
N PHE A 36 16.39 5.37 -13.38
CA PHE A 36 16.48 6.83 -13.29
C PHE A 36 16.89 7.27 -11.90
N MET A 37 16.26 6.70 -10.85
CA MET A 37 16.60 7.00 -9.46
C MET A 37 18.02 6.55 -9.12
N LYS A 38 18.48 5.40 -9.61
CA LYS A 38 19.87 4.92 -9.43
C LYS A 38 20.87 5.86 -10.08
N ASN A 39 20.57 6.37 -11.28
CA ASN A 39 21.43 7.32 -11.97
C ASN A 39 21.55 8.65 -11.22
N GLN A 40 20.46 9.19 -10.70
CA GLN A 40 20.49 10.43 -9.91
C GLN A 40 20.94 10.23 -8.45
N LYS A 41 21.14 8.99 -8.01
CA LYS A 41 21.53 8.59 -6.64
C LYS A 41 20.61 9.16 -5.55
N SER A 42 19.34 9.30 -5.85
CA SER A 42 18.34 9.76 -4.90
C SER A 42 16.94 9.39 -5.38
N GLY A 43 16.01 9.21 -4.44
CA GLY A 43 14.61 8.95 -4.75
C GLY A 43 13.84 8.52 -3.52
N THR A 44 12.52 8.60 -3.62
CA THR A 44 11.62 8.06 -2.60
C THR A 44 10.48 7.34 -3.29
N ILE A 45 10.27 6.08 -2.91
CA ILE A 45 9.17 5.24 -3.36
C ILE A 45 8.21 5.07 -2.18
N ILE A 46 6.94 5.42 -2.37
CA ILE A 46 5.89 5.20 -1.39
C ILE A 46 4.93 4.14 -1.93
N ASN A 47 4.92 2.97 -1.30
CA ASN A 47 4.00 1.89 -1.64
C ASN A 47 2.78 1.94 -0.72
N ILE A 48 1.59 1.97 -1.30
CA ILE A 48 0.35 1.95 -0.53
C ILE A 48 -0.06 0.51 -0.26
N GLY A 49 0.20 0.09 0.96
CA GLY A 49 -0.25 -1.18 1.52
C GLY A 49 -1.68 -1.11 2.04
N SER A 50 -1.88 -1.70 3.20
CA SER A 50 -3.12 -1.69 4.00
C SER A 50 -2.81 -2.31 5.36
N THR A 51 -3.65 -2.13 6.36
CA THR A 51 -3.62 -2.99 7.56
C THR A 51 -3.80 -4.48 7.21
N ALA A 52 -4.38 -4.78 6.04
CA ALA A 52 -4.40 -6.12 5.46
C ALA A 52 -3.00 -6.66 5.05
N SER A 53 -1.97 -5.82 5.01
CA SER A 53 -0.55 -6.24 4.87
C SER A 53 0.05 -6.77 6.18
N LEU A 54 -0.63 -6.57 7.31
CA LEU A 54 -0.16 -6.88 8.65
C LEU A 54 -0.88 -8.09 9.24
N LYS A 55 -2.14 -8.26 8.87
CA LYS A 55 -2.99 -9.33 9.39
C LYS A 55 -4.06 -9.72 8.37
N GLY A 56 -4.18 -11.03 8.13
CA GLY A 56 -5.28 -11.59 7.35
C GLY A 56 -6.61 -11.52 8.10
N TYR A 57 -7.72 -11.58 7.38
CA TYR A 57 -9.07 -11.60 7.91
C TYR A 57 -9.96 -12.56 7.11
N ALA A 58 -11.08 -12.94 7.67
CA ALA A 58 -12.05 -13.82 7.01
C ALA A 58 -12.48 -13.24 5.66
N THR A 59 -12.57 -14.07 4.63
CA THR A 59 -12.88 -13.68 3.23
C THR A 59 -11.87 -12.78 2.55
N GLY A 60 -10.75 -12.47 3.19
CA GLY A 60 -9.71 -11.55 2.69
C GLY A 60 -8.55 -12.22 1.95
N SER A 61 -8.61 -13.51 1.66
CA SER A 61 -7.48 -14.30 1.15
C SER A 61 -6.79 -13.65 -0.04
N ILE A 62 -7.53 -13.19 -1.03
CA ILE A 62 -7.00 -12.59 -2.26
C ILE A 62 -6.38 -11.21 -1.97
N TYR A 63 -7.14 -10.34 -1.34
CA TYR A 63 -6.69 -8.98 -1.07
C TYR A 63 -5.54 -8.93 -0.06
N SER A 64 -5.70 -9.61 1.11
CA SER A 64 -4.65 -9.62 2.13
C SER A 64 -3.35 -10.21 1.59
N SER A 65 -3.40 -11.36 0.90
CA SER A 65 -2.19 -11.95 0.34
C SER A 65 -1.49 -11.02 -0.65
N SER A 66 -2.23 -10.31 -1.50
CA SER A 66 -1.65 -9.31 -2.40
C SER A 66 -0.98 -8.16 -1.64
N LYS A 67 -1.57 -7.70 -0.54
CA LYS A 67 -1.02 -6.63 0.29
C LYS A 67 0.18 -7.10 1.14
N PHE A 68 0.20 -8.35 1.59
CA PHE A 68 1.41 -8.97 2.16
C PHE A 68 2.53 -9.07 1.11
N ALA A 69 2.21 -9.43 -0.14
CA ALA A 69 3.18 -9.44 -1.23
C ALA A 69 3.79 -8.04 -1.46
N VAL A 70 2.97 -6.98 -1.50
CA VAL A 70 3.45 -5.59 -1.60
C VAL A 70 4.38 -5.24 -0.43
N ARG A 71 4.07 -5.68 0.79
CA ARG A 71 4.93 -5.47 1.96
C ARG A 71 6.27 -6.16 1.81
N CYS A 72 6.28 -7.41 1.38
CA CYS A 72 7.49 -8.16 1.11
C CYS A 72 8.34 -7.48 0.03
N LEU A 73 7.75 -7.09 -1.09
CA LEU A 73 8.41 -6.36 -2.17
C LEU A 73 9.03 -5.05 -1.67
N SER A 74 8.29 -4.29 -0.85
CA SER A 74 8.79 -3.04 -0.26
C SER A 74 10.05 -3.29 0.58
N GLN A 75 10.08 -4.35 1.40
CA GLN A 75 11.24 -4.72 2.20
C GLN A 75 12.43 -5.15 1.34
N CYS A 76 12.20 -5.93 0.29
CA CYS A 76 13.23 -6.32 -0.68
C CYS A 76 13.84 -5.07 -1.34
N TRP A 77 12.99 -4.16 -1.83
CA TRP A 77 13.44 -2.91 -2.48
C TRP A 77 14.13 -1.96 -1.50
N GLN A 78 13.72 -1.91 -0.24
CA GLN A 78 14.46 -1.19 0.81
C GLN A 78 15.91 -1.69 0.90
N ALA A 79 16.10 -3.00 0.97
CA ALA A 79 17.43 -3.59 1.07
C ALA A 79 18.26 -3.35 -0.20
N GLU A 80 17.65 -3.50 -1.38
CA GLU A 80 18.33 -3.38 -2.67
C GLU A 80 18.70 -1.92 -3.02
N LEU A 81 17.83 -0.95 -2.68
CA LEU A 81 17.95 0.41 -3.21
C LEU A 81 18.64 1.40 -2.26
N ARG A 82 18.80 1.06 -0.97
CA ARG A 82 19.51 1.88 0.01
C ARG A 82 20.94 2.25 -0.40
N PRO A 83 21.75 1.37 -1.02
CA PRO A 83 23.10 1.75 -1.49
C PRO A 83 23.10 2.88 -2.53
N PHE A 84 21.96 3.17 -3.15
CA PHE A 84 21.79 4.25 -4.13
C PHE A 84 21.10 5.50 -3.54
N ASN A 85 20.98 5.60 -2.21
CA ASN A 85 20.26 6.67 -1.51
C ASN A 85 18.77 6.77 -1.92
N ILE A 86 18.17 5.64 -2.30
CA ILE A 86 16.75 5.55 -2.62
C ILE A 86 16.02 5.00 -1.40
N ARG A 87 15.03 5.75 -0.91
CA ARG A 87 14.19 5.39 0.21
C ARG A 87 12.94 4.66 -0.29
N VAL A 88 12.56 3.58 0.37
CA VAL A 88 11.28 2.91 0.09
C VAL A 88 10.49 2.87 1.39
N CYS A 89 9.28 3.41 1.38
CA CYS A 89 8.37 3.41 2.51
C CYS A 89 7.07 2.71 2.13
N GLN A 90 6.58 1.84 2.99
CA GLN A 90 5.24 1.31 2.88
C GLN A 90 4.30 2.03 3.84
N VAL A 91 3.17 2.51 3.34
CA VAL A 91 2.10 3.09 4.15
C VAL A 91 0.93 2.12 4.22
N ASN A 92 0.53 1.74 5.42
CA ASN A 92 -0.55 0.80 5.68
C ASN A 92 -1.75 1.51 6.32
N PRO A 93 -2.67 2.07 5.52
CA PRO A 93 -3.89 2.65 6.05
C PRO A 93 -4.82 1.58 6.63
N SER A 94 -5.53 1.93 7.69
CA SER A 94 -6.76 1.24 8.06
C SER A 94 -7.90 1.66 7.12
N GLU A 95 -9.16 1.56 7.54
CA GLU A 95 -10.28 1.96 6.68
C GLU A 95 -10.27 3.46 6.40
N VAL A 96 -10.29 3.80 5.11
CA VAL A 96 -10.35 5.18 4.60
C VAL A 96 -11.64 5.36 3.82
N THR A 97 -12.34 6.47 4.02
CA THR A 97 -13.57 6.80 3.29
C THR A 97 -13.22 7.25 1.87
N THR A 98 -13.25 6.32 0.94
CA THR A 98 -12.94 6.53 -0.48
C THR A 98 -13.84 5.66 -1.36
N ALA A 99 -13.72 5.79 -2.67
CA ALA A 99 -14.36 4.92 -3.65
C ALA A 99 -13.79 3.49 -3.70
N PHE A 100 -12.86 3.12 -2.80
CA PHE A 100 -12.29 1.77 -2.79
C PHE A 100 -13.37 0.72 -2.57
N ALA A 101 -13.31 -0.37 -3.34
CA ALA A 101 -14.28 -1.46 -3.37
C ALA A 101 -15.71 -1.06 -3.83
N ASN A 102 -15.92 0.16 -4.31
CA ASN A 102 -17.15 0.56 -4.98
C ASN A 102 -16.99 0.31 -6.49
N PRO A 103 -17.79 -0.57 -7.12
CA PRO A 103 -17.69 -0.84 -8.56
C PRO A 103 -17.91 0.39 -9.44
N GLU A 104 -18.79 1.31 -9.03
CA GLU A 104 -19.10 2.54 -9.73
C GLU A 104 -18.12 3.67 -9.46
N ARG A 105 -17.12 3.44 -8.59
CA ARG A 105 -16.12 4.44 -8.18
C ARG A 105 -16.70 5.72 -7.59
N VAL A 106 -17.90 5.63 -7.01
CA VAL A 106 -18.49 6.72 -6.26
C VAL A 106 -17.81 6.84 -4.90
N GLU A 107 -17.38 8.04 -4.56
CA GLU A 107 -16.80 8.33 -3.25
C GLU A 107 -17.85 8.15 -2.16
N ARG A 108 -17.39 7.67 -1.02
CA ARG A 108 -18.24 7.57 0.18
C ARG A 108 -18.22 8.89 0.94
N ASP A 109 -19.32 9.22 1.58
CA ASP A 109 -19.36 10.35 2.52
C ASP A 109 -18.30 10.18 3.63
N GLU A 110 -17.75 11.29 4.07
CA GLU A 110 -16.84 11.29 5.22
C GLU A 110 -17.57 10.80 6.47
N VAL A 111 -16.94 9.89 7.20
CA VAL A 111 -17.43 9.36 8.47
C VAL A 111 -16.45 9.82 9.55
N HIS A 112 -16.93 10.56 10.54
CA HIS A 112 -16.10 11.29 11.51
C HIS A 112 -15.10 10.41 12.30
N ASN A 113 -15.37 9.11 12.43
CA ASN A 113 -14.52 8.15 13.13
C ASN A 113 -13.71 7.24 12.18
N LYS A 114 -13.69 7.54 10.88
CA LYS A 114 -12.87 6.88 9.87
C LYS A 114 -11.81 7.84 9.33
N LEU A 115 -10.76 7.28 8.78
CA LEU A 115 -9.75 8.09 8.08
C LEU A 115 -10.31 8.64 6.77
N THR A 116 -9.79 9.78 6.38
CA THR A 116 -9.95 10.36 5.04
C THR A 116 -8.62 10.29 4.28
N PRO A 117 -8.59 10.56 2.98
CA PRO A 117 -7.34 10.67 2.24
C PRO A 117 -6.37 11.73 2.79
N LYS A 118 -6.86 12.73 3.54
CA LYS A 118 -6.05 13.83 4.10
C LYS A 118 -5.06 13.32 5.16
N GLU A 119 -5.50 12.48 6.09
CA GLU A 119 -4.62 11.92 7.13
C GLU A 119 -3.55 11.03 6.51
N ILE A 120 -3.90 10.28 5.47
CA ILE A 120 -2.93 9.43 4.76
C ILE A 120 -1.91 10.28 4.01
N SER A 121 -2.36 11.33 3.31
CA SER A 121 -1.47 12.28 2.62
C SER A 121 -0.54 12.99 3.59
N HIS A 122 -1.04 13.41 4.76
CA HIS A 122 -0.24 14.02 5.81
C HIS A 122 0.88 13.07 6.29
N ALA A 123 0.55 11.81 6.56
CA ALA A 123 1.53 10.81 6.96
C ALA A 123 2.60 10.57 5.87
N ILE A 124 2.19 10.52 4.60
CA ILE A 124 3.10 10.38 3.46
C ILE A 124 4.04 11.57 3.35
N ILE A 125 3.52 12.80 3.41
CA ILE A 125 4.32 14.02 3.33
C ILE A 125 5.34 14.06 4.45
N SER A 126 4.95 13.76 5.70
CA SER A 126 5.85 13.70 6.84
C SER A 126 7.00 12.69 6.64
N ALA A 127 6.72 11.56 6.01
CA ALA A 127 7.76 10.57 5.69
C ALA A 127 8.71 11.05 4.57
N ILE A 128 8.21 11.80 3.60
CA ILE A 128 9.01 12.34 2.49
C ILE A 128 9.92 13.47 2.97
N GLU A 129 9.42 14.35 3.82
CA GLU A 129 10.13 15.53 4.35
C GLU A 129 11.20 15.19 5.39
N MET A 130 11.27 13.95 5.84
CA MET A 130 12.31 13.52 6.78
C MET A 130 13.71 13.75 6.19
N ASP A 131 14.66 14.22 7.04
CA ASP A 131 16.06 14.41 6.67
C ASP A 131 16.68 13.16 6.05
N ASN A 132 17.53 13.35 5.03
CA ASN A 132 18.11 12.26 4.23
C ASN A 132 19.03 11.30 5.02
N ARG A 133 19.39 11.61 6.26
CA ARG A 133 20.14 10.68 7.14
C ARG A 133 19.36 9.48 7.59
N GLY A 134 18.02 9.54 7.48
CA GLY A 134 17.13 8.44 7.83
C GLY A 134 15.92 8.38 6.92
N PHE A 135 15.10 7.36 7.08
CA PHE A 135 13.79 7.26 6.46
C PHE A 135 12.86 6.37 7.27
N ILE A 136 11.59 6.62 7.12
CA ILE A 136 10.55 5.76 7.67
C ILE A 136 10.30 4.63 6.68
N ASN A 137 10.59 3.41 7.08
CA ASN A 137 10.44 2.25 6.21
C ASN A 137 9.00 1.72 6.12
N GLU A 138 8.22 1.90 7.19
CA GLU A 138 6.83 1.47 7.25
C GLU A 138 6.02 2.40 8.18
N LEU A 139 4.84 2.82 7.71
CA LEU A 139 3.88 3.60 8.47
C LEU A 139 2.54 2.86 8.55
N ASN A 140 2.03 2.72 9.77
CA ASN A 140 0.71 2.15 10.03
C ASN A 140 -0.22 3.27 10.51
N VAL A 141 -1.23 3.62 9.72
CA VAL A 141 -2.15 4.72 10.02
C VAL A 141 -3.52 4.17 10.37
N TRP A 142 -3.94 4.36 11.61
CA TRP A 142 -5.18 3.84 12.16
C TRP A 142 -6.13 4.97 12.55
N ALA A 143 -7.43 4.75 12.36
CA ALA A 143 -8.44 5.59 12.98
C ALA A 143 -8.36 5.44 14.52
N THR A 144 -8.45 6.54 15.25
CA THR A 144 -8.28 6.54 16.71
C THR A 144 -9.36 5.72 17.42
N ASN A 145 -10.61 5.88 17.01
CA ASN A 145 -11.74 5.12 17.55
C ASN A 145 -12.75 4.78 16.45
N PRO A 146 -12.52 3.66 15.70
CA PRO A 146 -13.39 3.31 14.58
C PRO A 146 -14.70 2.62 14.98
N PHE A 147 -14.96 2.45 16.28
CA PHE A 147 -16.05 1.60 16.81
C PHE A 147 -17.33 2.38 17.17
N ASN A 148 -17.33 3.68 17.14
CA ASN A 148 -18.47 4.53 17.50
C ASN A 148 -19.14 5.13 16.28
#